data_072d93c766a1252ec7f36f654515a862
#
_entry.id   072d93c766a1252ec7f36f654515a862
#
_cell.length_a   1.000
_cell.length_b   1.000
_cell.length_c   1.000
_cell.angle_alpha   90.00
_cell.angle_beta   90.00
_cell.angle_gamma   90.00
#
_symmetry.space_group_name_H-M   'P 1'
#
loop_
_entity.id
_entity.type
_entity.pdbx_description
1 polymer ?
#
loop_
_entity_poly.entity_id
_entity_poly.type
_entity_poly.pdbx_seq_one_letter_code
_entity_poly.pdbx_strand_id
1 'polypeptide(L)'
;MIARRNMIAGLLALPALLTSLPDAVEAQTPSQAPADKEILGPHVFHWDQLQFHKTKTGEVAQLCKQPTATVDQLEMHVSKLNPGTASHPPHRHVNEELIIIRQGDCETLSDGNWIKVGPGDVVFNASMSLHGFRNIGTTEAVYHVINWSPNKNMTAAK
;
A
#
# COMPACT_ATOMS: atom_id res chain seq x y z
N MET A 1 11.37 -90.96 35.66
CA MET A 1 11.12 -89.53 35.75
C MET A 1 10.71 -89.06 34.40
N ILE A 2 9.59 -88.41 34.30
CA ILE A 2 8.68 -88.27 33.17
C ILE A 2 9.13 -87.18 32.21
N ALA A 3 9.41 -87.53 30.93
CA ALA A 3 9.64 -86.57 29.86
C ALA A 3 8.31 -86.16 29.21
N ARG A 4 8.02 -84.87 29.18
CA ARG A 4 6.84 -84.35 28.46
C ARG A 4 7.25 -83.84 27.07
N ARG A 5 6.60 -84.39 26.08
CA ARG A 5 6.72 -84.07 24.67
C ARG A 5 5.96 -82.72 24.39
N ASN A 6 6.65 -81.80 23.81
CA ASN A 6 6.02 -80.57 23.27
C ASN A 6 5.50 -80.80 21.86
N MET A 7 4.22 -80.58 21.64
CA MET A 7 3.61 -80.50 20.29
C MET A 7 3.80 -79.13 19.74
N ILE A 8 4.33 -79.03 18.54
CA ILE A 8 4.47 -77.83 17.76
C ILE A 8 3.18 -77.68 16.93
N ALA A 9 2.39 -76.66 17.20
CA ALA A 9 1.25 -76.26 16.37
C ALA A 9 1.75 -75.30 15.33
N GLY A 10 1.67 -75.72 14.06
CA GLY A 10 1.99 -74.83 12.93
C GLY A 10 0.85 -73.83 12.68
N LEU A 11 1.20 -72.57 12.71
CA LEU A 11 0.30 -71.47 12.38
C LEU A 11 0.50 -71.14 10.89
N LEU A 12 -0.49 -71.39 10.07
CA LEU A 12 -0.57 -70.99 8.66
C LEU A 12 -0.86 -69.46 8.64
N ALA A 13 0.06 -68.67 8.16
CA ALA A 13 -0.15 -67.23 7.91
C ALA A 13 -0.83 -67.05 6.56
N LEU A 14 -2.02 -66.46 6.55
CA LEU A 14 -2.66 -65.95 5.33
C LEU A 14 -2.01 -64.57 4.96
N PRO A 15 -1.75 -64.32 3.69
CA PRO A 15 -1.31 -62.99 3.27
C PRO A 15 -2.48 -62.00 3.34
N ALA A 16 -2.32 -60.93 4.08
CA ALA A 16 -3.25 -59.80 4.10
C ALA A 16 -3.11 -59.02 2.78
N LEU A 17 -4.18 -58.96 2.02
CA LEU A 17 -4.30 -58.13 0.86
C LEU A 17 -4.48 -56.68 1.33
N LEU A 18 -3.43 -55.88 1.26
CA LEU A 18 -3.53 -54.42 1.47
C LEU A 18 -4.24 -53.83 0.24
N THR A 19 -5.52 -53.54 0.36
CA THR A 19 -6.21 -52.65 -0.56
C THR A 19 -5.86 -51.24 -0.22
N SER A 20 -5.05 -50.59 -1.08
CA SER A 20 -4.77 -49.16 -1.01
C SER A 20 -6.08 -48.37 -1.25
N LEU A 21 -6.55 -47.67 -0.25
CA LEU A 21 -7.59 -46.68 -0.40
C LEU A 21 -7.07 -45.55 -1.30
N PRO A 22 -7.87 -45.02 -2.24
CA PRO A 22 -7.45 -43.87 -3.02
C PRO A 22 -7.31 -42.66 -2.08
N ASP A 23 -6.22 -41.92 -2.26
CA ASP A 23 -5.94 -40.66 -1.57
C ASP A 23 -7.15 -39.74 -1.65
N ALA A 24 -7.61 -39.30 -0.49
CA ALA A 24 -8.66 -38.28 -0.40
C ALA A 24 -8.16 -37.05 -1.14
N VAL A 25 -8.83 -36.69 -2.22
CA VAL A 25 -8.66 -35.41 -2.91
C VAL A 25 -8.97 -34.33 -1.89
N GLU A 26 -7.93 -33.66 -1.42
CA GLU A 26 -8.02 -32.50 -0.54
C GLU A 26 -8.82 -31.43 -1.28
N ALA A 27 -10.05 -31.20 -0.81
CA ALA A 27 -10.91 -30.16 -1.36
C ALA A 27 -10.17 -28.82 -1.20
N GLN A 28 -9.68 -28.28 -2.31
CA GLN A 28 -9.08 -26.94 -2.34
C GLN A 28 -10.15 -25.96 -1.87
N THR A 29 -9.94 -25.37 -0.70
CA THR A 29 -10.73 -24.26 -0.20
C THR A 29 -10.72 -23.17 -1.29
N PRO A 30 -11.87 -22.67 -1.75
CA PRO A 30 -11.89 -21.62 -2.76
C PRO A 30 -11.06 -20.45 -2.21
N SER A 31 -10.04 -20.04 -2.98
CA SER A 31 -9.25 -18.84 -2.70
C SER A 31 -10.24 -17.70 -2.49
N GLN A 32 -10.26 -17.15 -1.28
CA GLN A 32 -11.06 -15.96 -1.00
C GLN A 32 -10.62 -14.88 -2.00
N ALA A 33 -11.55 -14.42 -2.83
CA ALA A 33 -11.35 -13.21 -3.62
C ALA A 33 -10.83 -12.12 -2.69
N PRO A 34 -9.86 -11.26 -3.12
CA PRO A 34 -9.36 -10.18 -2.30
C PRO A 34 -10.58 -9.37 -1.81
N ALA A 35 -10.68 -9.22 -0.48
CA ALA A 35 -11.77 -8.45 0.13
C ALA A 35 -11.84 -7.09 -0.58
N ASP A 36 -13.02 -6.74 -1.13
CA ASP A 36 -13.24 -5.46 -1.78
C ASP A 36 -12.79 -4.37 -0.82
N LYS A 37 -11.83 -3.54 -1.27
CA LYS A 37 -11.34 -2.44 -0.44
C LYS A 37 -12.51 -1.51 -0.16
N GLU A 38 -12.74 -1.21 1.11
CA GLU A 38 -13.80 -0.30 1.52
C GLU A 38 -13.64 1.04 0.76
N ILE A 39 -14.73 1.47 0.13
CA ILE A 39 -14.79 2.74 -0.61
C ILE A 39 -14.87 3.89 0.39
N LEU A 40 -14.01 4.88 0.24
CA LEU A 40 -14.06 6.10 1.06
C LEU A 40 -15.37 6.85 0.80
N GLY A 41 -16.21 6.90 1.83
CA GLY A 41 -17.41 7.75 1.89
C GLY A 41 -17.09 9.17 2.38
N PRO A 42 -18.13 9.99 2.61
CA PRO A 42 -17.95 11.33 3.20
C PRO A 42 -17.18 11.27 4.51
N HIS A 43 -16.07 12.04 4.61
CA HIS A 43 -15.17 12.00 5.76
C HIS A 43 -14.57 13.37 6.06
N VAL A 44 -14.28 13.65 7.35
CA VAL A 44 -13.55 14.83 7.80
C VAL A 44 -12.27 14.38 8.50
N PHE A 45 -11.14 14.78 7.97
CA PHE A 45 -9.83 14.54 8.59
C PHE A 45 -9.47 15.73 9.48
N HIS A 46 -9.60 15.58 10.80
CA HIS A 46 -9.29 16.63 11.75
C HIS A 46 -7.78 16.77 11.94
N TRP A 47 -7.27 18.00 11.82
CA TRP A 47 -5.85 18.30 11.93
C TRP A 47 -5.24 17.85 13.26
N ASP A 48 -5.93 18.06 14.36
CA ASP A 48 -5.52 17.74 15.73
C ASP A 48 -5.52 16.23 16.03
N GLN A 49 -6.10 15.43 15.14
CA GLN A 49 -6.16 13.96 15.25
C GLN A 49 -5.12 13.27 14.35
N LEU A 50 -4.36 14.01 13.55
CA LEU A 50 -3.38 13.43 12.64
C LEU A 50 -2.23 12.78 13.42
N GLN A 51 -1.92 11.54 13.06
CA GLN A 51 -0.82 10.78 13.65
C GLN A 51 0.43 10.90 12.75
N PHE A 52 1.37 11.74 13.16
CA PHE A 52 2.62 11.92 12.43
C PHE A 52 3.64 10.84 12.79
N HIS A 53 4.27 10.28 11.77
CA HIS A 53 5.35 9.30 11.87
C HIS A 53 6.62 9.89 11.28
N LYS A 54 7.76 9.69 11.97
CA LYS A 54 9.07 10.16 11.51
C LYS A 54 9.50 9.48 10.21
N THR A 55 10.08 10.26 9.33
CA THR A 55 10.74 9.83 8.11
C THR A 55 12.21 10.26 8.12
N LYS A 56 12.97 9.93 7.07
CA LYS A 56 14.35 10.38 6.94
C LYS A 56 14.47 11.90 6.81
N THR A 57 13.48 12.58 6.23
CA THR A 57 13.52 14.00 5.86
C THR A 57 12.51 14.85 6.62
N GLY A 58 11.77 14.27 7.57
CA GLY A 58 10.77 15.00 8.36
C GLY A 58 9.73 14.06 8.99
N GLU A 59 8.46 14.35 8.78
CA GLU A 59 7.34 13.54 9.29
C GLU A 59 6.23 13.44 8.25
N VAL A 60 5.41 12.39 8.33
CA VAL A 60 4.24 12.20 7.49
C VAL A 60 3.06 11.69 8.31
N ALA A 61 1.86 12.19 8.02
CA ALA A 61 0.60 11.66 8.54
C ALA A 61 -0.29 11.24 7.36
N GLN A 62 -0.58 9.94 7.25
CA GLN A 62 -1.48 9.42 6.24
C GLN A 62 -2.92 9.76 6.60
N LEU A 63 -3.69 10.33 5.67
CA LEU A 63 -5.12 10.57 5.82
C LEU A 63 -5.92 9.39 5.28
N CYS A 64 -5.71 9.05 4.01
CA CYS A 64 -6.34 7.88 3.40
C CYS A 64 -5.46 7.30 2.29
N LYS A 65 -5.71 6.02 1.95
CA LYS A 65 -5.16 5.36 0.76
C LYS A 65 -6.10 4.23 0.35
N GLN A 66 -7.18 4.60 -0.35
CA GLN A 66 -8.24 3.66 -0.71
C GLN A 66 -9.04 4.13 -1.93
N PRO A 67 -9.88 3.28 -2.54
CA PRO A 67 -10.75 3.68 -3.63
C PRO A 67 -11.84 4.65 -3.17
N THR A 68 -12.36 5.43 -4.13
CA THR A 68 -13.61 6.19 -3.99
C THR A 68 -14.61 5.71 -5.04
N ALA A 69 -15.80 6.31 -5.10
CA ALA A 69 -16.79 5.97 -6.11
C ALA A 69 -16.30 6.22 -7.56
N THR A 70 -15.29 7.06 -7.78
CA THR A 70 -14.85 7.50 -9.12
C THR A 70 -13.39 7.27 -9.44
N VAL A 71 -12.55 6.97 -8.44
CA VAL A 71 -11.12 6.69 -8.63
C VAL A 71 -10.73 5.37 -7.99
N ASP A 72 -9.83 4.64 -8.63
CA ASP A 72 -9.33 3.34 -8.12
C ASP A 72 -8.50 3.51 -6.85
N GLN A 73 -7.86 4.64 -6.68
CA GLN A 73 -7.15 5.02 -5.47
C GLN A 73 -7.16 6.52 -5.30
N LEU A 74 -7.58 6.99 -4.14
CA LEU A 74 -7.29 8.30 -3.59
C LEU A 74 -6.29 8.09 -2.45
N GLU A 75 -5.14 8.76 -2.54
CA GLU A 75 -4.15 8.79 -1.48
C GLU A 75 -3.96 10.22 -1.02
N MET A 76 -4.13 10.47 0.26
CA MET A 76 -3.90 11.79 0.86
C MET A 76 -3.02 11.67 2.09
N HIS A 77 -2.06 12.57 2.22
CA HIS A 77 -1.24 12.71 3.42
C HIS A 77 -0.83 14.16 3.68
N VAL A 78 -0.40 14.42 4.89
CA VAL A 78 0.31 15.66 5.26
C VAL A 78 1.77 15.32 5.48
N SER A 79 2.65 16.09 4.86
CA SER A 79 4.09 16.03 5.08
C SER A 79 4.59 17.26 5.81
N LYS A 80 5.50 17.02 6.75
CA LYS A 80 6.38 18.02 7.35
C LYS A 80 7.79 17.73 6.86
N LEU A 81 8.43 18.72 6.27
CA LEU A 81 9.74 18.57 5.65
C LEU A 81 10.76 19.46 6.35
N ASN A 82 11.84 18.86 6.84
CA ASN A 82 12.92 19.59 7.53
C ASN A 82 13.54 20.67 6.64
N PRO A 83 14.08 21.75 7.23
CA PRO A 83 14.78 22.79 6.49
C PRO A 83 15.89 22.22 5.59
N GLY A 84 15.98 22.74 4.37
CA GLY A 84 17.03 22.38 3.42
C GLY A 84 16.98 20.95 2.87
N THR A 85 15.86 20.23 3.04
CA THR A 85 15.73 18.85 2.56
C THR A 85 14.73 18.74 1.41
N ALA A 86 14.88 17.67 0.60
CA ALA A 86 13.89 17.27 -0.39
C ALA A 86 13.06 16.08 0.13
N SER A 87 11.80 15.99 -0.28
CA SER A 87 10.92 14.87 0.08
C SER A 87 11.49 13.54 -0.42
N HIS A 88 11.94 13.52 -1.66
CA HIS A 88 12.60 12.41 -2.38
C HIS A 88 13.27 12.97 -3.65
N PRO A 89 14.12 12.20 -4.34
CA PRO A 89 14.66 12.58 -5.64
C PRO A 89 13.54 12.84 -6.66
N PRO A 90 13.76 13.71 -7.65
CA PRO A 90 12.80 13.90 -8.75
C PRO A 90 12.44 12.57 -9.41
N HIS A 91 11.15 12.36 -9.66
CA HIS A 91 10.62 11.09 -10.18
C HIS A 91 9.37 11.30 -11.03
N ARG A 92 8.81 10.19 -11.52
CA ARG A 92 7.59 10.13 -12.31
C ARG A 92 6.70 9.02 -11.79
N HIS A 93 5.39 9.23 -11.80
CA HIS A 93 4.40 8.18 -11.53
C HIS A 93 3.15 8.38 -12.38
N VAL A 94 2.33 7.33 -12.47
CA VAL A 94 1.10 7.34 -13.29
C VAL A 94 -0.04 8.14 -12.67
N ASN A 95 -0.02 8.33 -11.36
CA ASN A 95 -1.02 9.12 -10.66
C ASN A 95 -0.84 10.61 -10.99
N GLU A 96 -1.93 11.33 -11.02
CA GLU A 96 -1.91 12.80 -10.91
C GLU A 96 -1.82 13.20 -9.45
N GLU A 97 -1.24 14.36 -9.17
CA GLU A 97 -0.98 14.81 -7.81
C GLU A 97 -1.20 16.31 -7.65
N LEU A 98 -1.81 16.69 -6.54
CA LEU A 98 -1.83 18.05 -6.03
C LEU A 98 -0.97 18.17 -4.78
N ILE A 99 -0.18 19.25 -4.69
CA ILE A 99 0.50 19.65 -3.46
C ILE A 99 -0.04 21.02 -3.06
N ILE A 100 -0.56 21.14 -1.83
CA ILE A 100 -1.09 22.38 -1.27
C ILE A 100 -0.18 22.80 -0.14
N ILE A 101 0.52 23.93 -0.29
CA ILE A 101 1.49 24.41 0.69
C ILE A 101 0.74 25.12 1.81
N ARG A 102 0.95 24.68 3.05
CA ARG A 102 0.40 25.29 4.26
C ARG A 102 1.39 26.23 4.94
N GLN A 103 2.69 25.86 4.91
CA GLN A 103 3.75 26.58 5.62
C GLN A 103 5.10 26.33 4.97
N GLY A 104 6.01 27.31 5.06
CA GLY A 104 7.41 27.19 4.64
C GLY A 104 7.68 27.77 3.27
N ASP A 105 8.98 27.95 2.96
CA ASP A 105 9.48 28.38 1.66
C ASP A 105 9.96 27.16 0.89
N CYS A 106 9.31 26.85 -0.21
CA CYS A 106 9.53 25.62 -0.95
C CYS A 106 9.89 25.88 -2.40
N GLU A 107 10.35 24.85 -3.09
CA GLU A 107 10.43 24.79 -4.54
C GLU A 107 9.86 23.49 -5.04
N THR A 108 9.15 23.56 -6.16
CA THR A 108 8.70 22.42 -6.94
C THR A 108 9.44 22.36 -8.27
N LEU A 109 9.76 21.14 -8.73
CA LEU A 109 10.27 20.90 -10.08
C LEU A 109 9.10 20.73 -11.02
N SER A 110 8.94 21.65 -11.99
CA SER A 110 7.91 21.62 -13.02
C SER A 110 8.53 22.00 -14.37
N ASP A 111 8.25 21.23 -15.42
CA ASP A 111 8.79 21.42 -16.76
C ASP A 111 10.31 21.65 -16.81
N GLY A 112 11.05 20.90 -15.98
CA GLY A 112 12.50 20.98 -15.89
C GLY A 112 13.06 22.14 -15.08
N ASN A 113 12.21 23.02 -14.53
CA ASN A 113 12.60 24.18 -13.76
C ASN A 113 12.16 24.09 -12.31
N TRP A 114 13.03 24.53 -11.39
CA TRP A 114 12.65 24.71 -9.99
C TRP A 114 11.92 26.06 -9.83
N ILE A 115 10.67 26.01 -9.38
CA ILE A 115 9.79 27.16 -9.19
C ILE A 115 9.53 27.34 -7.70
N LYS A 116 9.73 28.57 -7.19
CA LYS A 116 9.42 28.88 -5.79
C LYS A 116 7.91 28.85 -5.56
N VAL A 117 7.52 28.24 -4.44
CA VAL A 117 6.14 28.13 -3.97
C VAL A 117 6.10 28.32 -2.45
N GLY A 118 5.00 28.85 -1.95
CA GLY A 118 4.79 29.16 -0.53
C GLY A 118 3.36 28.95 -0.06
N PRO A 119 3.04 29.36 1.18
CA PRO A 119 1.73 29.15 1.77
C PRO A 119 0.58 29.66 0.92
N GLY A 120 -0.39 28.78 0.62
CA GLY A 120 -1.53 29.06 -0.23
C GLY A 120 -1.36 28.67 -1.71
N ASP A 121 -0.12 28.43 -2.16
CA ASP A 121 0.12 27.95 -3.52
C ASP A 121 -0.31 26.49 -3.66
N VAL A 122 -0.74 26.16 -4.88
CA VAL A 122 -1.15 24.82 -5.30
C VAL A 122 -0.31 24.38 -6.49
N VAL A 123 0.35 23.24 -6.37
CA VAL A 123 1.11 22.60 -7.44
C VAL A 123 0.30 21.45 -8.01
N PHE A 124 0.18 21.38 -9.34
CA PHE A 124 -0.38 20.24 -10.04
C PHE A 124 0.71 19.49 -10.80
N ASN A 125 0.90 18.24 -10.46
CA ASN A 125 1.79 17.32 -11.15
C ASN A 125 0.96 16.37 -12.02
N ALA A 126 1.05 16.56 -13.35
CA ALA A 126 0.36 15.70 -14.31
C ALA A 126 0.96 14.29 -14.31
N SER A 127 0.14 13.31 -14.70
CA SER A 127 0.58 11.91 -14.86
C SER A 127 1.86 11.84 -15.70
N MET A 128 2.85 11.06 -15.22
CA MET A 128 4.15 10.84 -15.86
C MET A 128 5.03 12.09 -16.05
N SER A 129 4.65 13.27 -15.55
CA SER A 129 5.54 14.45 -15.55
C SER A 129 6.67 14.24 -14.55
N LEU A 130 7.89 14.71 -14.90
CA LEU A 130 9.01 14.73 -13.95
C LEU A 130 8.77 15.84 -12.93
N HIS A 131 8.70 15.48 -11.66
CA HIS A 131 8.45 16.42 -10.58
C HIS A 131 9.29 16.09 -9.34
N GLY A 132 9.38 17.06 -8.45
CA GLY A 132 10.08 16.96 -7.17
C GLY A 132 9.68 18.13 -6.28
N PHE A 133 9.90 18.00 -4.97
CA PHE A 133 9.55 19.02 -4.00
C PHE A 133 10.64 19.15 -2.94
N ARG A 134 11.01 20.37 -2.56
CA ARG A 134 12.04 20.63 -1.54
C ARG A 134 11.72 21.85 -0.69
N ASN A 135 12.11 21.78 0.55
CA ASN A 135 12.10 22.92 1.46
C ASN A 135 13.43 23.69 1.31
N ILE A 136 13.36 24.94 0.84
CA ILE A 136 14.51 25.83 0.70
C ILE A 136 14.61 26.85 1.84
N GLY A 137 13.65 26.84 2.76
CA GLY A 137 13.60 27.71 3.92
C GLY A 137 14.47 27.25 5.07
N THR A 138 14.46 28.05 6.13
CA THR A 138 15.15 27.77 7.40
C THR A 138 14.25 27.19 8.47
N THR A 139 12.96 27.06 8.19
CA THR A 139 11.94 26.47 9.06
C THR A 139 11.32 25.25 8.40
N GLU A 140 10.59 24.45 9.18
CA GLU A 140 9.83 23.31 8.69
C GLU A 140 8.81 23.76 7.63
N ALA A 141 8.73 23.04 6.53
CA ALA A 141 7.65 23.18 5.56
C ALA A 141 6.53 22.16 5.86
N VAL A 142 5.27 22.59 5.70
CA VAL A 142 4.09 21.75 5.90
C VAL A 142 3.21 21.84 4.66
N TYR A 143 2.84 20.70 4.09
CA TYR A 143 2.03 20.63 2.88
C TYR A 143 1.16 19.38 2.84
N HIS A 144 0.03 19.48 2.15
CA HIS A 144 -0.83 18.36 1.83
C HIS A 144 -0.44 17.80 0.46
N VAL A 145 -0.42 16.49 0.35
CA VAL A 145 -0.32 15.78 -0.92
C VAL A 145 -1.63 15.03 -1.13
N ILE A 146 -2.18 15.16 -2.33
CA ILE A 146 -3.40 14.49 -2.77
C ILE A 146 -3.10 13.88 -4.12
N ASN A 147 -2.98 12.56 -4.19
CA ASN A 147 -2.77 11.89 -5.45
C ASN A 147 -3.86 10.85 -5.75
N TRP A 148 -4.15 10.65 -7.02
CA TRP A 148 -5.20 9.74 -7.43
C TRP A 148 -4.86 9.03 -8.73
N SER A 149 -5.45 7.85 -8.90
CA SER A 149 -5.50 7.14 -10.18
C SER A 149 -6.94 7.03 -10.66
N PRO A 150 -7.20 7.28 -11.95
CA PRO A 150 -8.55 7.20 -12.50
C PRO A 150 -9.08 5.76 -12.41
N ASN A 151 -10.40 5.63 -12.32
CA ASN A 151 -11.04 4.33 -12.41
C ASN A 151 -10.93 3.80 -13.85
N LYS A 152 -10.24 2.70 -14.03
CA LYS A 152 -9.98 2.06 -15.32
C LYS A 152 -11.26 1.71 -16.09
N ASN A 153 -12.33 1.40 -15.37
CA ASN A 153 -13.61 1.06 -15.97
C ASN A 153 -14.38 2.30 -16.49
N MET A 154 -14.13 3.49 -15.91
CA MET A 154 -14.75 4.74 -16.37
C MET A 154 -14.06 5.34 -17.60
N THR A 155 -12.77 5.09 -17.79
CA THR A 155 -12.02 5.58 -18.97
C THR A 155 -12.31 4.77 -20.23
N ALA A 156 -12.86 3.56 -20.12
CA ALA A 156 -13.23 2.70 -21.25
C ALA A 156 -14.61 3.03 -21.85
N ALA A 157 -15.38 3.95 -21.28
CA ALA A 157 -16.74 4.32 -21.70
C ALA A 157 -16.79 5.54 -22.67
N LYS A 158 -15.76 5.71 -23.52
CA LYS A 158 -15.77 6.71 -24.62
C LYS A 158 -15.91 6.05 -25.96
#